data_a64cb3eda55a8e5a1a2d75981c9660cf
#
_entry.id   a64cb3eda55a8e5a1a2d75981c9660cf
#
_cell.length_a   1.000
_cell.length_b   1.000
_cell.length_c   1.000
_cell.angle_alpha   90.00
_cell.angle_beta   90.00
_cell.angle_gamma   90.00
#
_symmetry.space_group_name_H-M   'P 1'
#
loop_
_entity.id
_entity.type
_entity.pdbx_description
1 polymer ?
#
loop_
_entity_poly.entity_id
_entity_poly.type
_entity_poly.pdbx_seq_one_letter_code
_entity_poly.pdbx_strand_id
1 'polypeptide(L)'
;TGTLNTIVGGLAGDAMTTGSNNTFIGYDAAGAGVVTGNSNNCMGVGALRALTSGGNNSALGDSAGVSVTSGTGNVLLGHDAGRSGSPGGAISTANNTVVLGDENIGVIHVQVALTVASDERDKTDVVDLDLGLDFVKALEPVTYYWDKRSKYGDKYAEDYDLLAQTPDGTHKEDWMDIGFKAQAVRDLEEAAGYTAAAKKNLTVSLTSDGKQYGLKYEKFIPILVKAIQEQSALITALTDRITAL
;
A
#
# COMPACT_ATOMS: atom_id res chain seq x y z
N THR A 1 -34.23 4.87 -2.70
CA THR A 1 -34.66 6.18 -3.20
C THR A 1 -33.51 7.20 -3.10
N GLY A 2 -32.35 6.82 -3.64
CA GLY A 2 -31.20 7.72 -3.68
C GLY A 2 -31.45 8.92 -4.61
N THR A 3 -30.82 10.05 -4.34
CA THR A 3 -30.97 11.31 -5.09
C THR A 3 -29.63 11.84 -5.59
N LEU A 4 -29.66 12.73 -6.56
CA LEU A 4 -28.48 13.43 -7.08
C LEU A 4 -27.40 12.47 -7.63
N ASN A 5 -27.82 11.40 -8.29
CA ASN A 5 -26.92 10.45 -8.91
C ASN A 5 -26.80 10.69 -10.41
N THR A 6 -25.59 10.56 -10.94
CA THR A 6 -25.31 10.53 -12.37
C THR A 6 -24.85 9.14 -12.77
N ILE A 7 -25.63 8.46 -13.60
CA ILE A 7 -25.38 7.06 -13.97
C ILE A 7 -25.41 6.94 -15.49
N VAL A 8 -24.31 6.49 -16.09
CA VAL A 8 -24.16 6.34 -17.53
C VAL A 8 -23.45 5.01 -17.85
N GLY A 9 -24.13 4.14 -18.55
CA GLY A 9 -23.58 2.84 -18.98
C GLY A 9 -24.55 1.67 -18.72
N GLY A 10 -24.39 0.59 -19.48
CA GLY A 10 -25.15 -0.63 -19.24
C GLY A 10 -24.79 -1.22 -17.87
N LEU A 11 -25.77 -1.62 -17.08
CA LEU A 11 -25.62 -2.17 -15.72
C LEU A 11 -24.95 -1.24 -14.71
N ALA A 12 -24.65 0.04 -15.07
CA ALA A 12 -24.11 0.99 -14.11
C ALA A 12 -25.11 1.24 -12.97
N GLY A 13 -24.71 1.08 -11.72
CA GLY A 13 -25.54 1.28 -10.55
C GLY A 13 -26.82 0.43 -10.52
N ASP A 14 -26.86 -0.70 -11.21
CA ASP A 14 -28.08 -1.50 -11.43
C ASP A 14 -28.74 -1.95 -10.11
N ALA A 15 -27.96 -2.28 -9.12
CA ALA A 15 -28.42 -2.68 -7.79
C ALA A 15 -28.48 -1.53 -6.78
N MET A 16 -28.38 -0.27 -7.22
CA MET A 16 -28.41 0.87 -6.30
C MET A 16 -29.79 1.08 -5.67
N THR A 17 -29.83 1.34 -4.37
CA THR A 17 -31.08 1.53 -3.61
C THR A 17 -31.22 2.92 -3.00
N THR A 18 -30.39 3.27 -2.02
CA THR A 18 -30.51 4.51 -1.24
C THR A 18 -29.31 5.45 -1.37
N GLY A 19 -28.26 5.05 -2.08
CA GLY A 19 -27.06 5.86 -2.28
C GLY A 19 -27.36 7.19 -2.97
N SER A 20 -26.75 8.27 -2.53
CA SER A 20 -26.95 9.62 -3.06
C SER A 20 -25.63 10.28 -3.43
N ASN A 21 -25.68 11.28 -4.33
CA ASN A 21 -24.52 12.02 -4.78
C ASN A 21 -23.43 11.14 -5.44
N ASN A 22 -23.81 10.07 -6.10
CA ASN A 22 -22.85 9.19 -6.77
C ASN A 22 -22.76 9.51 -8.27
N THR A 23 -21.58 9.33 -8.83
CA THR A 23 -21.34 9.40 -10.28
C THR A 23 -20.74 8.08 -10.75
N PHE A 24 -21.51 7.31 -11.53
CA PHE A 24 -21.12 6.01 -12.07
C PHE A 24 -21.14 6.04 -13.59
N ILE A 25 -19.97 5.95 -14.23
CA ILE A 25 -19.83 6.02 -15.68
C ILE A 25 -19.04 4.79 -16.17
N GLY A 26 -19.67 3.96 -16.98
CA GLY A 26 -19.06 2.77 -17.56
C GLY A 26 -19.96 1.54 -17.44
N TYR A 27 -19.69 0.52 -18.27
CA TYR A 27 -20.40 -0.76 -18.16
C TYR A 27 -20.14 -1.38 -16.78
N ASP A 28 -21.19 -1.81 -16.08
CA ASP A 28 -21.12 -2.47 -14.76
C ASP A 28 -20.40 -1.63 -13.66
N ALA A 29 -20.28 -0.31 -13.86
CA ALA A 29 -19.74 0.57 -12.85
C ALA A 29 -20.65 0.61 -11.63
N ALA A 30 -20.14 0.19 -10.43
CA ALA A 30 -20.92 -0.02 -9.21
C ALA A 30 -22.17 -0.89 -9.42
N GLY A 31 -22.13 -1.86 -10.36
CA GLY A 31 -23.31 -2.58 -10.82
C GLY A 31 -23.66 -3.84 -10.04
N ALA A 32 -22.73 -4.49 -9.35
CA ALA A 32 -22.96 -5.78 -8.69
C ALA A 32 -23.41 -5.68 -7.23
N GLY A 33 -23.02 -4.63 -6.50
CA GLY A 33 -23.37 -4.45 -5.09
C GLY A 33 -24.67 -3.68 -4.90
N VAL A 34 -25.37 -3.95 -3.80
CA VAL A 34 -26.52 -3.13 -3.38
C VAL A 34 -26.02 -1.81 -2.81
N VAL A 35 -25.91 -0.78 -3.67
CA VAL A 35 -25.28 0.48 -3.29
C VAL A 35 -26.20 1.31 -2.39
N THR A 36 -25.76 1.49 -1.14
CA THR A 36 -26.33 2.41 -0.15
C THR A 36 -25.38 3.55 0.18
N GLY A 37 -24.11 3.44 -0.22
CA GLY A 37 -23.06 4.43 0.01
C GLY A 37 -23.26 5.71 -0.79
N ASN A 38 -22.73 6.82 -0.28
CA ASN A 38 -22.89 8.15 -0.86
C ASN A 38 -21.57 8.73 -1.37
N SER A 39 -21.67 9.69 -2.28
CA SER A 39 -20.54 10.51 -2.74
C SER A 39 -19.41 9.69 -3.38
N ASN A 40 -19.73 8.60 -4.05
CA ASN A 40 -18.75 7.84 -4.79
C ASN A 40 -18.68 8.30 -6.23
N ASN A 41 -17.47 8.42 -6.77
CA ASN A 41 -17.22 8.77 -8.15
C ASN A 41 -16.44 7.64 -8.82
N CYS A 42 -17.00 7.00 -9.83
CA CYS A 42 -16.27 6.02 -10.61
C CYS A 42 -16.47 6.18 -12.11
N MET A 43 -15.39 5.95 -12.84
CA MET A 43 -15.37 5.99 -14.29
C MET A 43 -14.48 4.84 -14.82
N GLY A 44 -15.09 3.90 -15.50
CA GLY A 44 -14.44 2.72 -16.10
C GLY A 44 -15.34 1.50 -16.07
N VAL A 45 -15.07 0.51 -16.94
CA VAL A 45 -15.75 -0.78 -16.92
C VAL A 45 -15.49 -1.45 -15.57
N GLY A 46 -16.53 -1.86 -14.87
CA GLY A 46 -16.42 -2.53 -13.58
C GLY A 46 -15.80 -1.69 -12.44
N ALA A 47 -15.60 -0.38 -12.64
CA ALA A 47 -15.11 0.48 -11.56
C ALA A 47 -16.05 0.46 -10.36
N LEU A 48 -15.54 0.24 -9.14
CA LEU A 48 -16.29 0.05 -7.89
C LEU A 48 -17.40 -1.03 -7.98
N ARG A 49 -17.25 -2.03 -8.82
CA ARG A 49 -18.29 -3.00 -9.13
C ARG A 49 -18.94 -3.65 -7.90
N ALA A 50 -18.16 -4.00 -6.88
CA ALA A 50 -18.64 -4.65 -5.65
C ALA A 50 -19.12 -3.66 -4.56
N LEU A 51 -19.23 -2.36 -4.87
CA LEU A 51 -19.59 -1.32 -3.89
C LEU A 51 -20.94 -1.62 -3.22
N THR A 52 -20.98 -1.50 -1.90
CA THR A 52 -22.22 -1.62 -1.11
C THR A 52 -22.46 -0.36 -0.27
N SER A 53 -21.92 -0.31 0.94
CA SER A 53 -22.12 0.80 1.88
C SER A 53 -20.97 1.82 1.90
N GLY A 54 -19.87 1.56 1.19
CA GLY A 54 -18.73 2.48 1.12
C GLY A 54 -19.10 3.85 0.56
N GLY A 55 -18.48 4.90 1.08
CA GLY A 55 -18.74 6.28 0.67
C GLY A 55 -17.47 7.06 0.37
N ASN A 56 -17.59 8.20 -0.35
CA ASN A 56 -16.49 9.10 -0.65
C ASN A 56 -15.30 8.43 -1.40
N ASN A 57 -15.55 7.40 -2.19
CA ASN A 57 -14.52 6.76 -2.98
C ASN A 57 -14.42 7.38 -4.37
N SER A 58 -13.20 7.51 -4.88
CA SER A 58 -12.90 7.95 -6.24
C SER A 58 -12.15 6.85 -6.98
N ALA A 59 -12.73 6.31 -8.05
CA ALA A 59 -12.13 5.24 -8.84
C ALA A 59 -12.14 5.60 -10.33
N LEU A 60 -10.98 5.61 -10.96
CA LEU A 60 -10.83 5.93 -12.37
C LEU A 60 -9.96 4.88 -13.06
N GLY A 61 -10.55 4.14 -13.96
CA GLY A 61 -9.91 3.08 -14.74
C GLY A 61 -10.77 1.82 -14.79
N ASP A 62 -10.47 0.94 -15.75
CA ASP A 62 -11.10 -0.37 -15.83
C ASP A 62 -10.82 -1.13 -14.53
N SER A 63 -11.86 -1.68 -13.93
CA SER A 63 -11.81 -2.44 -12.68
C SER A 63 -11.15 -1.70 -11.48
N ALA A 64 -10.97 -0.37 -11.57
CA ALA A 64 -10.48 0.41 -10.44
C ALA A 64 -11.42 0.27 -9.25
N GLY A 65 -10.88 -0.17 -8.11
CA GLY A 65 -11.68 -0.40 -6.89
C GLY A 65 -12.69 -1.53 -7.00
N VAL A 66 -12.53 -2.47 -7.92
CA VAL A 66 -13.48 -3.56 -8.15
C VAL A 66 -13.83 -4.36 -6.89
N SER A 67 -12.91 -4.43 -5.93
CA SER A 67 -13.05 -5.14 -4.66
C SER A 67 -13.67 -4.31 -3.53
N VAL A 68 -13.84 -2.99 -3.71
CA VAL A 68 -14.39 -2.11 -2.66
C VAL A 68 -15.83 -2.46 -2.36
N THR A 69 -16.11 -2.76 -1.10
CA THR A 69 -17.48 -3.04 -0.62
C THR A 69 -17.96 -1.95 0.34
N SER A 70 -17.41 -1.89 1.54
CA SER A 70 -17.74 -0.91 2.58
C SER A 70 -16.63 0.10 2.88
N GLY A 71 -15.47 -0.02 2.24
CA GLY A 71 -14.36 0.93 2.38
C GLY A 71 -14.76 2.36 2.01
N THR A 72 -14.21 3.34 2.71
CA THR A 72 -14.59 4.76 2.59
C THR A 72 -13.37 5.65 2.38
N GLY A 73 -13.52 6.70 1.56
CA GLY A 73 -12.49 7.72 1.37
C GLY A 73 -11.27 7.25 0.56
N ASN A 74 -11.43 6.25 -0.30
CA ASN A 74 -10.33 5.70 -1.09
C ASN A 74 -10.21 6.40 -2.44
N VAL A 75 -8.97 6.54 -2.93
CA VAL A 75 -8.64 7.02 -4.27
C VAL A 75 -7.91 5.91 -5.03
N LEU A 76 -8.51 5.43 -6.10
CA LEU A 76 -8.07 4.25 -6.85
C LEU A 76 -7.94 4.65 -8.33
N LEU A 77 -6.71 4.83 -8.81
CA LEU A 77 -6.45 5.37 -10.14
C LEU A 77 -5.65 4.36 -10.98
N GLY A 78 -6.18 4.03 -12.13
CA GLY A 78 -5.57 3.11 -13.08
C GLY A 78 -6.28 1.75 -13.13
N HIS A 79 -5.97 0.98 -14.18
CA HIS A 79 -6.46 -0.37 -14.36
C HIS A 79 -6.18 -1.23 -13.11
N ASP A 80 -7.18 -1.99 -12.65
CA ASP A 80 -7.10 -2.91 -11.52
C ASP A 80 -6.58 -2.30 -10.18
N ALA A 81 -6.55 -0.98 -10.04
CA ALA A 81 -6.10 -0.34 -8.81
C ALA A 81 -6.94 -0.81 -7.61
N GLY A 82 -6.28 -1.37 -6.58
CA GLY A 82 -6.95 -1.92 -5.39
C GLY A 82 -7.56 -3.32 -5.57
N ARG A 83 -7.19 -4.05 -6.62
CA ARG A 83 -7.44 -5.49 -6.77
C ARG A 83 -6.35 -6.30 -6.02
N SER A 84 -6.61 -7.57 -5.72
CA SER A 84 -5.59 -8.48 -5.19
C SER A 84 -4.40 -8.57 -6.17
N GLY A 85 -3.19 -8.39 -5.65
CA GLY A 85 -1.96 -8.32 -6.47
C GLY A 85 -1.53 -6.91 -6.85
N SER A 86 -2.41 -5.91 -6.83
CA SER A 86 -2.03 -4.51 -7.00
C SER A 86 -1.25 -3.98 -5.78
N PRO A 87 -0.50 -2.88 -5.91
CA PRO A 87 0.06 -2.21 -4.75
C PRO A 87 -1.03 -1.90 -3.71
N GLY A 88 -0.82 -2.30 -2.46
CA GLY A 88 -1.82 -2.17 -1.40
C GLY A 88 -2.79 -3.34 -1.25
N GLY A 89 -2.81 -4.28 -2.20
CA GLY A 89 -3.69 -5.46 -2.19
C GLY A 89 -5.16 -5.13 -2.49
N ALA A 90 -6.06 -6.07 -2.23
CA ALA A 90 -7.49 -5.86 -2.40
C ALA A 90 -8.03 -4.85 -1.38
N ILE A 91 -8.49 -3.70 -1.88
CA ILE A 91 -9.12 -2.65 -1.06
C ILE A 91 -10.61 -2.97 -0.96
N SER A 92 -11.01 -3.74 0.04
CA SER A 92 -12.40 -4.16 0.25
C SER A 92 -13.10 -3.28 1.31
N THR A 93 -12.58 -3.29 2.52
CA THR A 93 -13.11 -2.55 3.67
C THR A 93 -12.16 -1.48 4.20
N ALA A 94 -10.97 -1.36 3.62
CA ALA A 94 -9.97 -0.35 4.01
C ALA A 94 -10.47 1.07 3.70
N ASN A 95 -10.06 2.02 4.53
CA ASN A 95 -10.44 3.42 4.42
C ASN A 95 -9.24 4.32 4.18
N ASN A 96 -9.48 5.47 3.53
CA ASN A 96 -8.49 6.54 3.36
C ASN A 96 -7.19 6.07 2.70
N THR A 97 -7.31 5.22 1.69
CA THR A 97 -6.18 4.62 0.96
C THR A 97 -6.08 5.20 -0.44
N VAL A 98 -4.88 5.52 -0.88
CA VAL A 98 -4.58 5.88 -2.27
C VAL A 98 -3.82 4.73 -2.93
N VAL A 99 -4.33 4.23 -4.06
CA VAL A 99 -3.68 3.22 -4.90
C VAL A 99 -3.52 3.75 -6.31
N LEU A 100 -2.31 3.70 -6.84
CA LEU A 100 -1.99 4.13 -8.19
C LEU A 100 -1.59 2.91 -9.03
N GLY A 101 -2.48 2.49 -9.90
CA GLY A 101 -2.29 1.39 -10.84
C GLY A 101 -2.28 -0.01 -10.21
N ASP A 102 -1.85 -0.96 -11.02
CA ASP A 102 -1.75 -2.36 -10.68
C ASP A 102 -0.27 -2.81 -10.55
N GLU A 103 -0.03 -4.11 -10.53
CA GLU A 103 1.31 -4.71 -10.45
C GLU A 103 2.19 -4.47 -11.69
N ASN A 104 1.63 -3.88 -12.76
CA ASN A 104 2.36 -3.59 -14.00
C ASN A 104 3.00 -2.19 -13.98
N ILE A 105 2.66 -1.33 -13.02
CA ILE A 105 3.30 0.00 -12.93
C ILE A 105 4.80 -0.18 -12.67
N GLY A 106 5.61 0.25 -13.62
CA GLY A 106 7.08 0.16 -13.54
C GLY A 106 7.72 1.40 -12.93
N VAL A 107 7.11 2.59 -13.09
CA VAL A 107 7.69 3.85 -12.62
C VAL A 107 6.62 4.92 -12.40
N ILE A 108 6.84 5.76 -11.41
CA ILE A 108 6.05 6.99 -11.19
C ILE A 108 6.98 8.19 -11.39
N HIS A 109 6.75 8.96 -12.44
CA HIS A 109 7.50 10.20 -12.69
C HIS A 109 6.86 11.38 -11.99
N VAL A 110 7.61 12.04 -11.16
CA VAL A 110 7.24 13.30 -10.52
C VAL A 110 8.37 14.33 -10.69
N GLN A 111 8.03 15.60 -10.91
CA GLN A 111 9.02 16.67 -11.11
C GLN A 111 9.68 17.10 -9.79
N VAL A 112 8.99 16.90 -8.67
CA VAL A 112 9.45 17.34 -7.34
C VAL A 112 9.29 16.22 -6.33
N ALA A 113 10.06 16.26 -5.23
CA ALA A 113 9.93 15.29 -4.16
C ALA A 113 8.54 15.38 -3.49
N LEU A 114 8.02 14.24 -3.07
CA LEU A 114 6.80 14.18 -2.25
C LEU A 114 7.10 14.79 -0.88
N THR A 115 6.25 15.72 -0.44
CA THR A 115 6.34 16.33 0.90
C THR A 115 5.43 15.58 1.86
N VAL A 116 6.02 15.03 2.92
CA VAL A 116 5.28 14.40 4.02
C VAL A 116 5.12 15.41 5.16
N ALA A 117 3.89 15.62 5.61
CA ALA A 117 3.61 16.49 6.77
C ALA A 117 4.36 15.99 8.02
N SER A 118 5.04 16.88 8.73
CA SER A 118 5.86 16.54 9.88
C SER A 118 5.93 17.67 10.94
N ASP A 119 4.84 18.42 11.07
CA ASP A 119 4.74 19.50 12.08
C ASP A 119 4.81 18.90 13.49
N GLU A 120 5.65 19.48 14.36
CA GLU A 120 5.82 19.05 15.73
C GLU A 120 4.50 19.16 16.53
N ARG A 121 3.68 20.15 16.23
CA ARG A 121 2.39 20.40 16.91
C ARG A 121 1.36 19.30 16.66
N ASP A 122 1.54 18.51 15.60
CA ASP A 122 0.67 17.39 15.23
C ASP A 122 1.17 16.05 15.80
N LYS A 123 2.22 16.08 16.65
CA LYS A 123 2.85 14.89 17.22
C LYS A 123 2.66 14.88 18.74
N THR A 124 2.46 13.70 19.29
CA THR A 124 2.38 13.47 20.74
C THR A 124 3.24 12.27 21.13
N ASP A 125 3.53 12.13 22.42
CA ASP A 125 4.31 11.03 22.98
C ASP A 125 5.68 10.83 22.28
N VAL A 126 6.33 11.96 21.99
CA VAL A 126 7.65 11.97 21.32
C VAL A 126 8.69 11.38 22.26
N VAL A 127 9.36 10.32 21.83
CA VAL A 127 10.47 9.66 22.54
C VAL A 127 11.63 9.46 21.59
N ASP A 128 12.82 9.31 22.14
CA ASP A 128 14.01 9.01 21.33
C ASP A 128 13.86 7.67 20.62
N LEU A 129 14.32 7.61 19.38
CA LEU A 129 14.36 6.37 18.62
C LEU A 129 15.42 5.43 19.21
N ASP A 130 15.06 4.20 19.50
CA ASP A 130 15.94 3.15 20.03
C ASP A 130 16.52 2.22 18.95
N LEU A 131 16.00 2.28 17.72
CA LEU A 131 16.60 1.59 16.57
C LEU A 131 17.76 2.42 16.00
N GLY A 132 18.98 1.94 16.19
CA GLY A 132 20.20 2.62 15.77
C GLY A 132 21.18 1.68 15.09
N LEU A 133 22.45 1.77 15.50
CA LEU A 133 23.58 1.10 14.85
C LEU A 133 23.42 -0.43 14.79
N ASP A 134 22.97 -1.06 15.85
CA ASP A 134 22.84 -2.52 15.88
C ASP A 134 21.73 -3.01 14.97
N PHE A 135 20.62 -2.29 14.88
CA PHE A 135 19.57 -2.59 13.91
C PHE A 135 20.09 -2.47 12.47
N VAL A 136 20.80 -1.38 12.15
CA VAL A 136 21.37 -1.16 10.81
C VAL A 136 22.39 -2.24 10.44
N LYS A 137 23.23 -2.67 11.37
CA LYS A 137 24.19 -3.76 11.17
C LYS A 137 23.54 -5.12 10.91
N ALA A 138 22.33 -5.34 11.42
CA ALA A 138 21.57 -6.57 11.23
C ALA A 138 20.77 -6.59 9.91
N LEU A 139 20.60 -5.45 9.26
CA LEU A 139 19.96 -5.40 7.95
C LEU A 139 20.79 -6.12 6.88
N GLU A 140 20.12 -6.86 6.01
CA GLU A 140 20.71 -7.59 4.89
C GLU A 140 20.30 -6.96 3.55
N PRO A 141 21.07 -6.00 3.01
CA PRO A 141 20.80 -5.47 1.67
C PRO A 141 21.08 -6.55 0.62
N VAL A 142 20.20 -6.65 -0.37
CA VAL A 142 20.27 -7.65 -1.44
C VAL A 142 20.07 -7.02 -2.81
N THR A 143 20.56 -7.68 -3.85
CA THR A 143 20.12 -7.47 -5.22
C THR A 143 19.15 -8.57 -5.64
N TYR A 144 18.17 -8.24 -6.46
CA TYR A 144 17.17 -9.21 -6.89
C TYR A 144 16.57 -8.83 -8.24
N TYR A 145 15.82 -9.76 -8.82
CA TYR A 145 14.94 -9.53 -9.96
C TYR A 145 13.50 -9.75 -9.49
N TRP A 146 12.58 -8.92 -9.97
CA TRP A 146 11.18 -9.15 -9.74
C TRP A 146 10.68 -10.36 -10.53
N ASP A 147 9.94 -11.22 -9.84
CA ASP A 147 9.11 -12.28 -10.41
C ASP A 147 7.85 -12.33 -9.55
N LYS A 148 6.89 -11.48 -9.91
CA LYS A 148 5.75 -11.14 -9.07
C LYS A 148 4.71 -12.26 -9.08
N ARG A 149 4.30 -12.75 -7.92
CA ARG A 149 3.22 -13.75 -7.78
C ARG A 149 1.94 -13.36 -8.52
N SER A 150 1.63 -12.07 -8.61
CA SER A 150 0.46 -11.54 -9.31
C SER A 150 0.47 -11.73 -10.83
N LYS A 151 1.60 -12.17 -11.41
CA LYS A 151 1.71 -12.53 -12.83
C LYS A 151 1.36 -14.00 -13.11
N TYR A 152 1.09 -14.80 -12.07
CA TYR A 152 0.79 -16.22 -12.16
C TYR A 152 -0.68 -16.50 -11.85
N GLY A 153 -1.25 -17.49 -12.54
CA GLY A 153 -2.68 -17.81 -12.44
C GLY A 153 -3.59 -16.80 -13.14
N ASP A 154 -4.87 -17.04 -13.08
CA ASP A 154 -5.88 -16.11 -13.59
C ASP A 154 -6.37 -15.20 -12.45
N LYS A 155 -5.83 -13.99 -12.36
CA LYS A 155 -6.21 -13.00 -11.33
C LYS A 155 -7.67 -12.54 -11.42
N TYR A 156 -8.37 -12.88 -12.50
CA TYR A 156 -9.79 -12.56 -12.70
C TYR A 156 -10.72 -13.71 -12.28
N ALA A 157 -10.18 -14.90 -12.00
CA ALA A 157 -10.97 -16.01 -11.50
C ALA A 157 -11.49 -15.72 -10.07
N GLU A 158 -12.68 -16.20 -9.78
CA GLU A 158 -13.36 -15.98 -8.49
C GLU A 158 -12.59 -16.61 -7.32
N ASP A 159 -11.91 -17.73 -7.57
CA ASP A 159 -11.13 -18.50 -6.61
C ASP A 159 -9.63 -18.13 -6.61
N TYR A 160 -9.24 -17.04 -7.29
CA TYR A 160 -7.84 -16.63 -7.33
C TYR A 160 -7.27 -16.33 -5.94
N ASP A 161 -6.23 -17.04 -5.58
CA ASP A 161 -5.47 -16.76 -4.37
C ASP A 161 -4.01 -16.42 -4.67
N LEU A 162 -3.61 -15.18 -4.37
CA LEU A 162 -2.25 -14.69 -4.53
C LEU A 162 -1.23 -15.48 -3.67
N LEU A 163 -1.66 -16.00 -2.52
CA LEU A 163 -0.77 -16.77 -1.64
C LEU A 163 -0.46 -18.16 -2.19
N ALA A 164 -1.35 -18.70 -3.02
CA ALA A 164 -1.14 -19.99 -3.68
C ALA A 164 -0.22 -19.89 -4.90
N GLN A 165 0.06 -18.69 -5.41
CA GLN A 165 0.90 -18.51 -6.58
C GLN A 165 2.38 -18.64 -6.21
N THR A 166 3.11 -19.42 -7.02
CA THR A 166 4.56 -19.64 -6.86
C THR A 166 5.29 -19.21 -8.12
N PRO A 167 6.14 -18.19 -8.05
CA PRO A 167 7.00 -17.80 -9.17
C PRO A 167 7.92 -18.95 -9.62
N ASP A 168 8.03 -19.14 -10.94
CA ASP A 168 8.85 -20.18 -11.54
C ASP A 168 9.92 -19.64 -12.51
N GLY A 169 10.05 -18.32 -12.58
CA GLY A 169 10.98 -17.63 -13.46
C GLY A 169 10.41 -17.22 -14.81
N THR A 170 9.19 -17.67 -15.16
CA THR A 170 8.57 -17.38 -16.47
C THR A 170 8.26 -15.88 -16.64
N HIS A 171 7.94 -15.20 -15.56
CA HIS A 171 7.64 -13.76 -15.55
C HIS A 171 8.72 -12.92 -14.85
N LYS A 172 9.93 -13.47 -14.72
CA LYS A 172 11.08 -12.75 -14.17
C LYS A 172 11.40 -11.54 -15.04
N GLU A 173 11.49 -10.37 -14.40
CA GLU A 173 11.92 -9.14 -15.08
C GLU A 173 13.43 -9.19 -15.39
N ASP A 174 13.85 -8.57 -16.50
CA ASP A 174 15.27 -8.50 -16.91
C ASP A 174 16.05 -7.42 -16.13
N TRP A 175 15.36 -6.66 -15.29
CA TRP A 175 15.94 -5.54 -14.56
C TRP A 175 16.32 -5.95 -13.15
N MET A 176 17.61 -5.81 -12.81
CA MET A 176 18.09 -6.05 -11.46
C MET A 176 17.81 -4.84 -10.56
N ASP A 177 17.26 -5.09 -9.40
CA ASP A 177 16.91 -4.10 -8.39
C ASP A 177 17.71 -4.34 -7.09
N ILE A 178 17.69 -3.37 -6.18
CA ILE A 178 18.33 -3.44 -4.86
C ILE A 178 17.32 -3.17 -3.76
N GLY A 179 17.49 -3.79 -2.61
CA GLY A 179 16.62 -3.51 -1.47
C GLY A 179 16.80 -4.50 -0.33
N PHE A 180 15.74 -4.69 0.43
CA PHE A 180 15.68 -5.64 1.54
C PHE A 180 14.51 -6.62 1.36
N LYS A 181 14.63 -7.79 1.97
CA LYS A 181 13.52 -8.71 2.13
C LYS A 181 12.60 -8.19 3.25
N ALA A 182 11.38 -7.80 2.92
CA ALA A 182 10.46 -7.20 3.89
C ALA A 182 10.21 -8.08 5.12
N GLN A 183 10.16 -9.41 4.94
CA GLN A 183 9.99 -10.35 6.06
C GLN A 183 11.20 -10.36 7.01
N ALA A 184 12.43 -10.31 6.48
CA ALA A 184 13.62 -10.24 7.32
C ALA A 184 13.67 -8.93 8.13
N VAL A 185 13.28 -7.81 7.52
CA VAL A 185 13.16 -6.52 8.23
C VAL A 185 12.07 -6.59 9.30
N ARG A 186 10.91 -7.21 9.00
CA ARG A 186 9.85 -7.43 9.99
C ARG A 186 10.37 -8.19 11.21
N ASP A 187 11.09 -9.28 10.99
CA ASP A 187 11.61 -10.11 12.08
C ASP A 187 12.57 -9.33 12.98
N LEU A 188 13.37 -8.44 12.42
CA LEU A 188 14.23 -7.51 13.18
C LEU A 188 13.42 -6.46 13.96
N GLU A 189 12.39 -5.86 13.35
CA GLU A 189 11.50 -4.91 14.04
C GLU A 189 10.75 -5.60 15.19
N GLU A 190 10.22 -6.80 14.96
CA GLU A 190 9.50 -7.57 15.98
C GLU A 190 10.41 -7.98 17.14
N ALA A 191 11.66 -8.37 16.88
CA ALA A 191 12.66 -8.65 17.91
C ALA A 191 12.99 -7.42 18.76
N ALA A 192 12.89 -6.22 18.19
CA ALA A 192 13.04 -4.95 18.88
C ALA A 192 11.74 -4.45 19.56
N GLY A 193 10.64 -5.22 19.51
CA GLY A 193 9.36 -4.86 20.14
C GLY A 193 8.43 -4.02 19.28
N TYR A 194 8.73 -3.84 17.99
CA TYR A 194 7.91 -3.09 17.03
C TYR A 194 7.06 -4.05 16.22
N THR A 195 5.82 -4.25 16.63
CA THR A 195 4.90 -5.21 16.00
C THR A 195 3.65 -4.53 15.46
N ALA A 196 3.07 -5.08 14.41
CA ALA A 196 1.79 -4.63 13.87
C ALA A 196 0.66 -4.81 14.88
N ALA A 197 0.68 -5.88 15.68
CA ALA A 197 -0.31 -6.14 16.74
C ALA A 197 -0.31 -5.06 17.82
N ALA A 198 0.87 -4.51 18.16
CA ALA A 198 1.02 -3.39 19.07
C ALA A 198 0.81 -2.02 18.41
N LYS A 199 0.45 -1.97 17.11
CA LYS A 199 0.35 -0.74 16.29
C LYS A 199 1.65 0.07 16.27
N LYS A 200 2.78 -0.61 16.30
CA LYS A 200 4.11 -0.02 16.34
C LYS A 200 5.00 -0.40 15.15
N ASN A 201 4.43 -0.91 14.06
CA ASN A 201 5.23 -1.21 12.86
C ASN A 201 5.81 0.08 12.25
N LEU A 202 7.10 0.08 11.99
CA LEU A 202 7.85 1.26 11.54
C LEU A 202 8.05 1.27 10.02
N THR A 203 8.95 0.43 9.52
CA THR A 203 9.34 0.41 8.10
C THR A 203 8.55 -0.60 7.29
N VAL A 204 8.07 -1.68 7.92
CA VAL A 204 7.31 -2.73 7.26
C VAL A 204 5.83 -2.40 7.21
N SER A 205 5.20 -2.72 6.11
CA SER A 205 3.74 -2.68 5.95
C SER A 205 3.22 -3.99 5.40
N LEU A 206 1.99 -4.33 5.73
CA LEU A 206 1.24 -5.43 5.15
C LEU A 206 0.03 -4.84 4.44
N THR A 207 -0.28 -5.34 3.24
CA THR A 207 -1.46 -4.91 2.48
C THR A 207 -2.74 -5.17 3.27
N SER A 208 -3.82 -4.44 2.96
CA SER A 208 -5.09 -4.55 3.68
C SER A 208 -5.73 -5.94 3.60
N ASP A 209 -5.44 -6.69 2.53
CA ASP A 209 -5.85 -8.09 2.35
C ASP A 209 -4.90 -9.11 3.00
N GLY A 210 -3.82 -8.64 3.66
CA GLY A 210 -2.86 -9.50 4.35
C GLY A 210 -1.94 -10.32 3.46
N LYS A 211 -1.88 -10.07 2.16
CA LYS A 211 -1.22 -10.96 1.20
C LYS A 211 0.18 -10.53 0.75
N GLN A 212 0.53 -9.25 0.92
CA GLN A 212 1.81 -8.70 0.47
C GLN A 212 2.46 -7.81 1.53
N TYR A 213 3.75 -8.01 1.74
CA TYR A 213 4.58 -7.10 2.53
C TYR A 213 5.18 -6.01 1.66
N GLY A 214 5.29 -4.80 2.19
CA GLY A 214 5.98 -3.66 1.60
C GLY A 214 6.95 -3.03 2.58
N LEU A 215 7.85 -2.19 2.08
CA LEU A 215 8.79 -1.40 2.88
C LEU A 215 8.58 0.09 2.61
N LYS A 216 8.56 0.87 3.68
CA LYS A 216 8.55 2.33 3.65
C LYS A 216 9.99 2.81 3.73
N TYR A 217 10.67 2.88 2.60
CA TYR A 217 12.11 3.16 2.54
C TYR A 217 12.48 4.49 3.19
N GLU A 218 11.63 5.50 3.13
CA GLU A 218 11.85 6.79 3.79
C GLU A 218 11.94 6.71 5.31
N LYS A 219 11.38 5.67 5.92
CA LYS A 219 11.45 5.43 7.37
C LYS A 219 12.80 4.91 7.85
N PHE A 220 13.64 4.44 6.93
CA PHE A 220 15.01 4.10 7.27
C PHE A 220 15.89 5.34 7.51
N ILE A 221 15.52 6.52 6.99
CA ILE A 221 16.32 7.75 7.14
C ILE A 221 16.55 8.09 8.61
N PRO A 222 15.57 8.24 9.50
CA PRO A 222 15.82 8.53 10.91
C PRO A 222 16.61 7.43 11.63
N ILE A 223 16.41 6.16 11.25
CA ILE A 223 17.16 5.03 11.80
C ILE A 223 18.65 5.14 11.41
N LEU A 224 18.94 5.45 10.14
CA LEU A 224 20.29 5.66 9.65
C LEU A 224 20.96 6.88 10.32
N VAL A 225 20.23 7.97 10.54
CA VAL A 225 20.73 9.13 11.28
C VAL A 225 21.12 8.74 12.70
N LYS A 226 20.26 7.99 13.40
CA LYS A 226 20.55 7.49 14.75
C LYS A 226 21.80 6.59 14.76
N ALA A 227 21.92 5.66 13.82
CA ALA A 227 23.07 4.77 13.69
C ALA A 227 24.39 5.56 13.46
N ILE A 228 24.37 6.60 12.63
CA ILE A 228 25.52 7.46 12.38
C ILE A 228 25.91 8.23 13.66
N GLN A 229 24.93 8.74 14.41
CA GLN A 229 25.19 9.44 15.68
C GLN A 229 25.86 8.51 16.72
N GLU A 230 25.37 7.28 16.86
CA GLU A 230 25.95 6.27 17.75
C GLU A 230 27.35 5.86 17.30
N GLN A 231 27.57 5.64 16.02
CA GLN A 231 28.87 5.34 15.46
C GLN A 231 29.87 6.49 15.71
N SER A 232 29.42 7.74 15.52
CA SER A 232 30.27 8.93 15.79
C SER A 232 30.68 9.01 17.26
N ALA A 233 29.75 8.73 18.18
CA ALA A 233 30.06 8.71 19.62
C ALA A 233 31.09 7.63 19.98
N LEU A 234 30.96 6.43 19.38
CA LEU A 234 31.94 5.35 19.58
C LEU A 234 33.33 5.71 19.05
N ILE A 235 33.39 6.35 17.88
CA ILE A 235 34.70 6.82 17.30
C ILE A 235 35.33 7.87 18.21
N THR A 236 34.56 8.84 18.71
CA THR A 236 35.06 9.85 19.65
C THR A 236 35.63 9.20 20.91
N ALA A 237 34.86 8.32 21.55
CA ALA A 237 35.31 7.62 22.76
C ALA A 237 36.57 6.78 22.53
N LEU A 238 36.71 6.15 21.36
CA LEU A 238 37.92 5.41 21.00
C LEU A 238 39.12 6.34 20.80
N THR A 239 38.90 7.46 20.11
CA THR A 239 39.95 8.49 19.89
C THR A 239 40.46 9.06 21.20
N ASP A 240 39.56 9.41 22.13
CA ASP A 240 39.94 9.93 23.46
C ASP A 240 40.74 8.90 24.25
N ARG A 241 40.40 7.63 24.20
CA ARG A 241 41.14 6.55 24.83
C ARG A 241 42.55 6.39 24.25
N ILE A 242 42.69 6.49 22.92
CA ILE A 242 44.01 6.42 22.25
C ILE A 242 44.88 7.63 22.62
N THR A 243 44.28 8.82 22.70
CA THR A 243 45.01 10.06 23.04
C THR A 243 45.45 10.07 24.51
N ALA A 244 44.80 9.32 25.39
CA ALA A 244 45.11 9.21 26.80
C ALA A 244 46.18 8.14 27.12
N LEU A 245 46.65 7.39 26.12
CA LEU A 245 47.77 6.43 26.21
C LEU A 245 49.10 7.07 25.89
#